data_0c3ba600f62bffef1d51332f17ba94b9
#
_entry.id   0c3ba600f62bffef1d51332f17ba94b9
#
_cell.length_a   1.000
_cell.length_b   1.000
_cell.length_c   1.000
_cell.angle_alpha   90.00
_cell.angle_beta   90.00
_cell.angle_gamma   90.00
#
_symmetry.space_group_name_H-M   'P 1'
#
loop_
_entity.id
_entity.type
_entity.pdbx_description
1 polymer ?
#
loop_
_entity_poly.entity_id
_entity_poly.type
_entity_poly.pdbx_seq_one_letter_code
_entity_poly.pdbx_strand_id
1 'polypeptide(L)'
;MNIVNGEKVTTPNAPVYIYDTSGPFSDPNMEIDLKKGLPRMRESWIIGRGDVEKLPSITSEYGKMRRDDKSLDHLRFEHIALPYRAKAGKAITQMAYAKAGIVTPEMEYVAIRENMNCRELGIDTFITPEFVRDEIAAGRAVLPANINHPESEPMIMGRNLLVKINTNIGNSATTSSIDEEVEKAVWSCKWGGDTLMDLSTGDNIHETREWIVRNCPVPVGTVPIYQALEKVNGKVENLNWEIYKDTLIEQCEQGVDYFTIHAGIRRQNVHLAD
;
A
#
# COMPACT_ATOMS: atom_id res chain seq x y z
N MET A 1 10.63 12.15 31.75
CA MET A 1 11.46 12.12 32.96
C MET A 1 11.85 13.55 33.27
N ASN A 2 11.27 14.12 34.30
CA ASN A 2 11.52 15.51 34.70
C ASN A 2 12.42 15.55 35.95
N ILE A 3 13.23 16.55 36.08
CA ILE A 3 14.00 16.81 37.31
C ILE A 3 13.33 17.95 38.03
N VAL A 4 12.79 17.69 39.22
CA VAL A 4 12.18 18.69 40.09
C VAL A 4 12.99 18.74 41.38
N ASN A 5 13.53 19.89 41.73
CA ASN A 5 14.36 20.10 42.95
C ASN A 5 15.56 19.12 43.07
N GLY A 6 16.14 18.68 41.90
CA GLY A 6 17.27 17.76 41.89
C GLY A 6 16.90 16.28 41.94
N GLU A 7 15.61 15.94 42.12
CA GLU A 7 15.12 14.59 42.14
C GLU A 7 14.48 14.19 40.77
N LYS A 8 14.70 12.95 40.35
CA LYS A 8 14.09 12.38 39.16
C LYS A 8 12.65 12.04 39.42
N VAL A 9 11.71 12.83 38.89
CA VAL A 9 10.28 12.61 38.99
C VAL A 9 9.76 12.02 37.68
N THR A 10 9.16 10.84 37.74
CA THR A 10 8.49 10.24 36.59
C THR A 10 7.03 10.63 36.64
N THR A 11 6.64 11.58 35.78
CA THR A 11 5.23 11.92 35.54
C THR A 11 4.77 11.12 34.32
N PRO A 12 3.65 10.40 34.37
CA PRO A 12 3.07 9.78 33.18
C PRO A 12 2.68 10.89 32.19
N ASN A 13 3.07 10.72 30.93
CA ASN A 13 2.57 11.57 29.85
C ASN A 13 1.08 11.35 29.65
N ALA A 14 0.39 12.35 29.15
CA ALA A 14 -0.97 12.15 28.66
C ALA A 14 -0.98 11.11 27.52
N PRO A 15 -2.02 10.27 27.42
CA PRO A 15 -2.14 9.32 26.33
C PRO A 15 -2.19 10.06 24.98
N VAL A 16 -1.56 9.47 23.96
CA VAL A 16 -1.65 9.95 22.59
C VAL A 16 -2.58 8.99 21.84
N TYR A 17 -3.67 9.53 21.32
CA TYR A 17 -4.63 8.77 20.54
C TYR A 17 -4.20 8.77 19.09
N ILE A 18 -4.16 7.57 18.48
CA ILE A 18 -3.88 7.37 17.06
C ILE A 18 -5.00 6.55 16.45
N TYR A 19 -5.16 6.64 15.13
CA TYR A 19 -6.07 5.75 14.41
C TYR A 19 -5.56 4.31 14.54
N ASP A 20 -6.47 3.36 14.79
CA ASP A 20 -6.13 1.94 14.80
C ASP A 20 -5.94 1.42 13.37
N THR A 21 -4.68 1.31 12.95
CA THR A 21 -4.28 0.86 11.62
C THR A 21 -4.24 -0.66 11.49
N SER A 22 -4.51 -1.39 12.56
CA SER A 22 -4.50 -2.85 12.55
C SER A 22 -5.72 -3.46 11.85
N GLY A 23 -6.77 -2.67 11.61
CA GLY A 23 -7.96 -3.12 10.91
C GLY A 23 -8.56 -4.40 11.51
N PRO A 24 -8.79 -5.44 10.70
CA PRO A 24 -9.38 -6.70 11.18
C PRO A 24 -8.58 -7.42 12.27
N PHE A 25 -7.27 -7.17 12.39
CA PHE A 25 -6.42 -7.85 13.39
C PHE A 25 -6.71 -7.45 14.85
N SER A 26 -7.40 -6.35 15.09
CA SER A 26 -7.83 -5.91 16.42
C SER A 26 -9.32 -6.11 16.68
N ASP A 27 -10.11 -6.54 15.70
CA ASP A 27 -11.54 -6.82 15.87
C ASP A 27 -11.71 -8.14 16.65
N PRO A 28 -12.26 -8.12 17.88
CA PRO A 28 -12.44 -9.32 18.69
C PRO A 28 -13.46 -10.31 18.12
N ASN A 29 -14.27 -9.88 17.14
CA ASN A 29 -15.29 -10.71 16.49
C ASN A 29 -14.78 -11.36 15.20
N MET A 30 -13.55 -11.07 14.79
CA MET A 30 -12.95 -11.60 13.58
C MET A 30 -11.84 -12.61 13.90
N GLU A 31 -11.95 -13.80 13.33
CA GLU A 31 -10.87 -14.77 13.28
C GLU A 31 -10.14 -14.63 11.94
N ILE A 32 -8.87 -14.25 11.99
CA ILE A 32 -8.05 -14.02 10.79
C ILE A 32 -7.23 -15.27 10.48
N ASP A 33 -7.44 -15.79 9.28
CA ASP A 33 -6.63 -16.85 8.68
C ASP A 33 -5.74 -16.22 7.58
N LEU A 34 -4.46 -16.08 7.87
CA LEU A 34 -3.50 -15.47 6.93
C LEU A 34 -3.42 -16.21 5.59
N LYS A 35 -3.76 -17.49 5.55
CA LYS A 35 -3.79 -18.27 4.30
C LYS A 35 -4.97 -17.90 3.41
N LYS A 36 -6.05 -17.38 3.99
CA LYS A 36 -7.22 -16.90 3.24
C LYS A 36 -7.13 -15.42 2.90
N GLY A 37 -6.28 -14.68 3.61
CA GLY A 37 -6.18 -13.23 3.51
C GLY A 37 -7.30 -12.48 4.24
N LEU A 38 -7.21 -11.17 4.19
CA LEU A 38 -8.18 -10.28 4.84
C LEU A 38 -9.48 -10.16 4.03
N PRO A 39 -10.59 -9.74 4.69
CA PRO A 39 -11.83 -9.43 4.02
C PRO A 39 -11.65 -8.32 2.97
N ARG A 40 -12.27 -8.49 1.81
CA ARG A 40 -12.21 -7.56 0.67
C ARG A 40 -13.22 -6.41 0.85
N MET A 41 -12.99 -5.56 1.86
CA MET A 41 -13.96 -4.56 2.32
C MET A 41 -14.37 -3.54 1.26
N ARG A 42 -13.46 -3.15 0.36
CA ARG A 42 -13.72 -2.16 -0.69
C ARG A 42 -14.25 -2.75 -2.01
N GLU A 43 -14.35 -4.07 -2.14
CA GLU A 43 -14.73 -4.70 -3.40
C GLU A 43 -16.12 -4.24 -3.90
N SER A 44 -17.09 -4.14 -3.00
CA SER A 44 -18.43 -3.64 -3.35
C SER A 44 -18.41 -2.19 -3.84
N TRP A 45 -17.59 -1.33 -3.27
CA TRP A 45 -17.44 0.06 -3.71
C TRP A 45 -16.82 0.14 -5.11
N ILE A 46 -15.79 -0.68 -5.34
CA ILE A 46 -15.06 -0.73 -6.62
C ILE A 46 -16.00 -1.21 -7.74
N ILE A 47 -16.70 -2.33 -7.53
CA ILE A 47 -17.64 -2.90 -8.52
C ILE A 47 -18.85 -1.98 -8.71
N GLY A 48 -19.39 -1.41 -7.63
CA GLY A 48 -20.57 -0.57 -7.63
C GLY A 48 -20.45 0.69 -8.50
N ARG A 49 -19.22 1.19 -8.73
CA ARG A 49 -18.97 2.30 -9.66
C ARG A 49 -19.22 1.96 -11.12
N GLY A 50 -19.20 0.68 -11.49
CA GLY A 50 -19.53 0.20 -12.84
C GLY A 50 -18.51 0.53 -13.94
N ASP A 51 -17.32 1.05 -13.57
CA ASP A 51 -16.28 1.53 -14.47
C ASP A 51 -15.06 0.58 -14.57
N VAL A 52 -15.10 -0.54 -13.86
CA VAL A 52 -14.10 -1.60 -13.89
C VAL A 52 -14.63 -2.86 -14.57
N GLU A 53 -13.71 -3.66 -15.11
CA GLU A 53 -13.97 -5.00 -15.62
C GLU A 53 -12.96 -5.99 -15.04
N LYS A 54 -13.41 -7.21 -14.77
CA LYS A 54 -12.52 -8.28 -14.31
C LYS A 54 -11.76 -8.85 -15.49
N LEU A 55 -10.44 -8.97 -15.37
CA LEU A 55 -9.62 -9.60 -16.42
C LEU A 55 -9.84 -11.11 -16.46
N PRO A 56 -9.79 -11.75 -17.65
CA PRO A 56 -9.87 -13.21 -17.77
C PRO A 56 -8.60 -13.90 -17.26
N SER A 57 -7.48 -13.19 -17.19
CA SER A 57 -6.19 -13.66 -16.68
C SER A 57 -5.33 -12.46 -16.31
N ILE A 58 -4.24 -12.67 -15.58
CA ILE A 58 -3.17 -11.67 -15.43
C ILE A 58 -2.55 -11.37 -16.80
N THR A 59 -2.05 -10.14 -16.99
CA THR A 59 -1.48 -9.70 -18.27
C THR A 59 0.04 -9.60 -18.26
N SER A 60 0.67 -9.41 -17.09
CA SER A 60 2.13 -9.46 -16.97
C SER A 60 2.71 -10.79 -17.42
N GLU A 61 3.73 -10.76 -18.27
CA GLU A 61 4.39 -11.96 -18.78
C GLU A 61 5.18 -12.67 -17.66
N TYR A 62 5.84 -11.90 -16.80
CA TYR A 62 6.53 -12.46 -15.64
C TYR A 62 5.55 -13.08 -14.64
N GLY A 63 4.44 -12.40 -14.36
CA GLY A 63 3.39 -12.95 -13.48
C GLY A 63 2.81 -14.27 -14.02
N LYS A 64 2.60 -14.40 -15.35
CA LYS A 64 2.18 -15.66 -15.99
C LYS A 64 3.23 -16.75 -15.81
N MET A 65 4.51 -16.42 -16.09
CA MET A 65 5.62 -17.36 -15.92
C MET A 65 5.69 -17.88 -14.48
N ARG A 66 5.61 -17.00 -13.49
CA ARG A 66 5.61 -17.37 -12.05
C ARG A 66 4.42 -18.26 -11.71
N ARG A 67 3.22 -17.95 -12.25
CA ARG A 67 1.99 -18.73 -12.03
C ARG A 67 2.09 -20.15 -12.63
N ASP A 68 2.71 -20.29 -13.79
CA ASP A 68 2.78 -21.56 -14.52
C ASP A 68 3.89 -22.49 -14.01
N ASP A 69 4.84 -21.96 -13.24
CA ASP A 69 5.95 -22.71 -12.67
C ASP A 69 5.49 -23.50 -11.43
N LYS A 70 5.25 -24.80 -11.63
CA LYS A 70 4.80 -25.72 -10.57
C LYS A 70 5.79 -25.89 -9.42
N SER A 71 7.07 -25.59 -9.60
CA SER A 71 8.06 -25.67 -8.54
C SER A 71 7.81 -24.64 -7.43
N LEU A 72 7.04 -23.57 -7.74
CA LEU A 72 6.68 -22.48 -6.84
C LEU A 72 5.32 -22.66 -6.15
N ASP A 73 4.60 -23.76 -6.41
CA ASP A 73 3.26 -24.00 -5.85
C ASP A 73 3.25 -23.86 -4.31
N HIS A 74 4.32 -24.29 -3.65
CA HIS A 74 4.43 -24.23 -2.19
C HIS A 74 4.63 -22.81 -1.61
N LEU A 75 4.96 -21.83 -2.45
CA LEU A 75 5.15 -20.42 -2.07
C LEU A 75 3.92 -19.56 -2.38
N ARG A 76 2.98 -20.06 -3.18
CA ARG A 76 1.87 -19.25 -3.67
C ARG A 76 0.81 -19.02 -2.61
N PHE A 77 0.24 -17.83 -2.66
CA PHE A 77 -1.03 -17.55 -1.98
C PHE A 77 -2.16 -18.25 -2.75
N GLU A 78 -2.95 -19.08 -2.07
CA GLU A 78 -3.93 -19.97 -2.74
C GLU A 78 -5.17 -19.22 -3.25
N HIS A 79 -5.57 -18.13 -2.59
CA HIS A 79 -6.84 -17.45 -2.83
C HIS A 79 -6.71 -16.17 -3.67
N ILE A 80 -5.85 -16.17 -4.69
CA ILE A 80 -5.64 -15.02 -5.58
C ILE A 80 -6.87 -14.81 -6.46
N ALA A 81 -7.48 -13.62 -6.36
CA ALA A 81 -8.52 -13.20 -7.28
C ALA A 81 -7.90 -12.69 -8.60
N LEU A 82 -8.61 -12.91 -9.71
CA LEU A 82 -8.23 -12.28 -10.97
C LEU A 82 -8.38 -10.75 -10.87
N PRO A 83 -7.42 -10.00 -11.42
CA PRO A 83 -7.39 -8.55 -11.26
C PRO A 83 -8.50 -7.85 -12.04
N TYR A 84 -8.87 -6.67 -11.54
CA TYR A 84 -9.70 -5.71 -12.24
C TYR A 84 -8.83 -4.71 -13.01
N ARG A 85 -9.41 -4.15 -14.07
CA ARG A 85 -8.87 -2.97 -14.77
C ARG A 85 -9.98 -2.00 -15.11
N ALA A 86 -9.62 -0.77 -15.49
CA ALA A 86 -10.56 0.19 -16.03
C ALA A 86 -11.21 -0.34 -17.32
N LYS A 87 -12.51 -0.16 -17.49
CA LYS A 87 -13.17 -0.33 -18.77
C LYS A 87 -12.61 0.64 -19.81
N ALA A 88 -12.71 0.29 -21.08
CA ALA A 88 -12.23 1.16 -22.18
C ALA A 88 -12.77 2.60 -22.04
N GLY A 89 -11.88 3.58 -22.13
CA GLY A 89 -12.22 5.00 -22.00
C GLY A 89 -12.55 5.49 -20.59
N LYS A 90 -12.40 4.67 -19.54
CA LYS A 90 -12.58 5.07 -18.14
C LYS A 90 -11.23 5.33 -17.47
N ALA A 91 -11.23 6.29 -16.55
CA ALA A 91 -10.12 6.54 -15.64
C ALA A 91 -10.62 6.33 -14.21
N ILE A 92 -9.94 5.44 -13.47
CA ILE A 92 -10.39 4.91 -12.17
C ILE A 92 -9.48 5.33 -11.01
N THR A 93 -8.62 6.31 -11.21
CA THR A 93 -7.78 6.82 -10.13
C THR A 93 -8.58 7.79 -9.26
N GLN A 94 -8.26 7.87 -7.97
CA GLN A 94 -8.89 8.84 -7.07
C GLN A 94 -8.72 10.30 -7.59
N MET A 95 -7.58 10.59 -8.21
CA MET A 95 -7.35 11.88 -8.89
C MET A 95 -8.34 12.12 -10.04
N ALA A 96 -8.64 11.10 -10.84
CA ALA A 96 -9.57 11.26 -11.97
C ALA A 96 -11.00 11.51 -11.47
N TYR A 97 -11.45 10.78 -10.44
CA TYR A 97 -12.74 11.04 -9.80
C TYR A 97 -12.81 12.44 -9.21
N ALA A 98 -11.77 12.83 -8.46
CA ALA A 98 -11.70 14.15 -7.83
C ALA A 98 -11.78 15.28 -8.87
N LYS A 99 -11.03 15.20 -9.98
CA LYS A 99 -11.08 16.17 -11.07
C LYS A 99 -12.43 16.19 -11.80
N ALA A 100 -13.18 15.09 -11.78
CA ALA A 100 -14.54 15.01 -12.29
C ALA A 100 -15.59 15.53 -11.30
N GLY A 101 -15.18 16.01 -10.12
CA GLY A 101 -16.08 16.48 -9.07
C GLY A 101 -16.79 15.37 -8.28
N ILE A 102 -16.34 14.13 -8.43
CA ILE A 102 -16.94 12.95 -7.80
C ILE A 102 -16.29 12.70 -6.44
N VAL A 103 -17.11 12.59 -5.41
CA VAL A 103 -16.71 12.06 -4.09
C VAL A 103 -16.88 10.54 -4.13
N THR A 104 -15.81 9.82 -3.81
CA THR A 104 -15.83 8.35 -3.73
C THR A 104 -16.06 7.87 -2.29
N PRO A 105 -16.53 6.62 -2.08
CA PRO A 105 -16.61 6.06 -0.73
C PRO A 105 -15.27 6.08 0.02
N GLU A 106 -14.17 5.94 -0.70
CA GLU A 106 -12.82 6.06 -0.12
C GLU A 106 -12.56 7.48 0.42
N MET A 107 -13.04 8.52 -0.24
CA MET A 107 -12.92 9.92 0.24
C MET A 107 -13.82 10.18 1.46
N GLU A 108 -15.02 9.60 1.48
CA GLU A 108 -15.91 9.66 2.65
C GLU A 108 -15.28 8.98 3.87
N TYR A 109 -14.75 7.77 3.67
CA TYR A 109 -14.04 7.02 4.71
C TYR A 109 -12.87 7.83 5.30
N VAL A 110 -12.06 8.40 4.44
CA VAL A 110 -10.91 9.24 4.85
C VAL A 110 -11.37 10.46 5.65
N ALA A 111 -12.43 11.13 5.23
CA ALA A 111 -12.95 12.28 5.98
C ALA A 111 -13.38 11.88 7.40
N ILE A 112 -14.06 10.73 7.55
CA ILE A 112 -14.44 10.20 8.87
C ILE A 112 -13.18 9.90 9.70
N ARG A 113 -12.20 9.21 9.14
CA ARG A 113 -10.94 8.84 9.79
C ARG A 113 -10.18 10.06 10.29
N GLU A 114 -10.00 11.09 9.46
CA GLU A 114 -9.30 12.32 9.84
C GLU A 114 -10.03 13.05 10.97
N ASN A 115 -11.37 13.15 10.93
CA ASN A 115 -12.15 13.79 11.98
C ASN A 115 -12.11 13.05 13.33
N MET A 116 -12.04 11.72 13.33
CA MET A 116 -11.85 10.95 14.56
C MET A 116 -10.56 11.36 15.26
N ASN A 117 -9.44 11.37 14.54
CA ASN A 117 -8.15 11.74 15.10
C ASN A 117 -8.10 13.25 15.49
N CYS A 118 -8.69 14.14 14.69
CA CYS A 118 -8.75 15.56 15.03
C CYS A 118 -9.47 15.79 16.34
N ARG A 119 -10.61 15.12 16.57
CA ARG A 119 -11.37 15.21 17.83
C ARG A 119 -10.53 14.79 19.04
N GLU A 120 -9.85 13.63 18.93
CA GLU A 120 -9.03 13.09 20.02
C GLU A 120 -7.81 13.98 20.33
N LEU A 121 -7.25 14.62 19.31
CA LEU A 121 -6.14 15.55 19.45
C LEU A 121 -6.57 16.97 19.85
N GLY A 122 -7.87 17.24 20.00
CA GLY A 122 -8.41 18.56 20.31
C GLY A 122 -8.20 19.59 19.19
N ILE A 123 -8.08 19.12 17.94
CA ILE A 123 -7.94 19.99 16.77
C ILE A 123 -9.34 20.39 16.30
N ASP A 124 -9.64 21.69 16.35
CA ASP A 124 -10.92 22.25 15.90
C ASP A 124 -10.93 22.47 14.38
N THR A 125 -10.86 21.35 13.65
CA THR A 125 -10.93 21.34 12.20
C THR A 125 -11.87 20.21 11.77
N PHE A 126 -12.80 20.51 10.86
CA PHE A 126 -13.71 19.51 10.31
C PHE A 126 -13.39 19.27 8.84
N ILE A 127 -13.00 18.03 8.53
CA ILE A 127 -12.68 17.57 7.18
C ILE A 127 -13.95 17.00 6.54
N THR A 128 -14.38 17.58 5.42
CA THR A 128 -15.52 17.06 4.64
C THR A 128 -15.03 16.18 3.50
N PRO A 129 -15.86 15.25 2.97
CA PRO A 129 -15.53 14.49 1.77
C PRO A 129 -15.20 15.37 0.55
N GLU A 130 -15.88 16.51 0.42
CA GLU A 130 -15.62 17.51 -0.62
C GLU A 130 -14.25 18.16 -0.45
N PHE A 131 -13.85 18.47 0.78
CA PHE A 131 -12.50 18.96 1.07
C PHE A 131 -11.45 17.94 0.65
N VAL A 132 -11.63 16.65 0.99
CA VAL A 132 -10.75 15.56 0.57
C VAL A 132 -10.64 15.50 -0.96
N ARG A 133 -11.80 15.52 -1.66
CA ARG A 133 -11.85 15.56 -3.13
C ARG A 133 -11.07 16.74 -3.68
N ASP A 134 -11.27 17.94 -3.14
CA ASP A 134 -10.67 19.17 -3.67
C ASP A 134 -9.15 19.22 -3.43
N GLU A 135 -8.66 18.68 -2.29
CA GLU A 135 -7.24 18.51 -2.02
C GLU A 135 -6.58 17.54 -3.02
N ILE A 136 -7.26 16.43 -3.33
CA ILE A 136 -6.79 15.46 -4.34
C ILE A 136 -6.81 16.10 -5.73
N ALA A 137 -7.91 16.76 -6.13
CA ALA A 137 -8.05 17.39 -7.44
C ALA A 137 -6.98 18.46 -7.69
N ALA A 138 -6.61 19.20 -6.64
CA ALA A 138 -5.58 20.22 -6.67
C ALA A 138 -4.14 19.67 -6.62
N GLY A 139 -3.96 18.35 -6.43
CA GLY A 139 -2.65 17.71 -6.31
C GLY A 139 -1.92 17.99 -5.00
N ARG A 140 -2.63 18.41 -3.94
CA ARG A 140 -2.08 18.65 -2.61
C ARG A 140 -2.19 17.45 -1.69
N ALA A 141 -2.98 16.43 -2.07
CA ALA A 141 -3.14 15.19 -1.37
C ALA A 141 -3.16 13.99 -2.31
N VAL A 142 -2.74 12.83 -1.81
CA VAL A 142 -2.76 11.53 -2.50
C VAL A 142 -3.50 10.52 -1.65
N LEU A 143 -4.51 9.88 -2.25
CA LEU A 143 -5.25 8.75 -1.66
C LEU A 143 -4.85 7.49 -2.44
N PRO A 144 -3.86 6.71 -1.96
CA PRO A 144 -3.48 5.46 -2.58
C PRO A 144 -4.53 4.39 -2.27
N ALA A 145 -5.12 3.81 -3.30
CA ALA A 145 -6.19 2.82 -3.15
C ALA A 145 -6.32 2.00 -4.43
N ASN A 146 -5.42 1.04 -4.63
CA ASN A 146 -5.49 0.16 -5.80
C ASN A 146 -6.79 -0.65 -5.76
N ILE A 147 -7.45 -0.77 -6.91
CA ILE A 147 -8.67 -1.58 -7.06
C ILE A 147 -8.42 -3.08 -6.87
N ASN A 148 -7.16 -3.53 -7.01
CA ASN A 148 -6.73 -4.90 -6.80
C ASN A 148 -6.19 -5.16 -5.37
N HIS A 149 -6.31 -4.17 -4.48
CA HIS A 149 -6.06 -4.30 -3.05
C HIS A 149 -7.32 -3.89 -2.25
N PRO A 150 -8.46 -4.57 -2.46
CA PRO A 150 -9.71 -4.20 -1.81
C PRO A 150 -9.73 -4.50 -0.31
N GLU A 151 -8.75 -5.19 0.22
CA GLU A 151 -8.55 -5.50 1.63
C GLU A 151 -8.12 -4.28 2.45
N SER A 152 -7.49 -3.26 1.81
CA SER A 152 -6.96 -2.11 2.52
C SER A 152 -8.05 -1.08 2.89
N GLU A 153 -7.91 -0.52 4.08
CA GLU A 153 -8.66 0.65 4.53
C GLU A 153 -8.11 1.92 3.86
N PRO A 154 -8.98 2.83 3.38
CA PRO A 154 -8.52 4.07 2.77
C PRO A 154 -7.73 4.95 3.75
N MET A 155 -6.66 5.54 3.22
CA MET A 155 -5.80 6.49 3.92
C MET A 155 -5.40 7.59 2.93
N ILE A 156 -5.11 8.77 3.43
CA ILE A 156 -4.68 9.91 2.62
C ILE A 156 -3.43 10.55 3.19
N MET A 157 -2.55 10.97 2.30
CA MET A 157 -1.37 11.76 2.62
C MET A 157 -1.52 13.15 1.98
N GLY A 158 -1.35 14.20 2.75
CA GLY A 158 -1.49 15.56 2.22
C GLY A 158 -1.08 16.63 3.22
N ARG A 159 -0.73 17.80 2.68
CA ARG A 159 -0.20 18.92 3.48
C ARG A 159 -1.17 19.44 4.54
N ASN A 160 -2.47 19.37 4.24
CA ASN A 160 -3.53 19.89 5.09
C ASN A 160 -4.25 18.79 5.89
N LEU A 161 -3.61 17.65 6.07
CA LEU A 161 -4.12 16.45 6.73
C LEU A 161 -3.14 16.00 7.81
N LEU A 162 -3.58 15.11 8.69
CA LEU A 162 -2.74 14.58 9.75
C LEU A 162 -1.55 13.80 9.17
N VAL A 163 -0.42 13.84 9.87
CA VAL A 163 0.79 13.09 9.49
C VAL A 163 0.51 11.59 9.54
N LYS A 164 1.04 10.86 8.57
CA LYS A 164 0.94 9.40 8.47
C LYS A 164 2.31 8.76 8.63
N ILE A 165 2.34 7.61 9.27
CA ILE A 165 3.56 6.83 9.49
C ILE A 165 3.71 5.80 8.38
N ASN A 166 4.80 5.90 7.62
CA ASN A 166 5.21 4.86 6.69
C ASN A 166 6.18 3.89 7.39
N THR A 167 5.90 2.60 7.31
CA THR A 167 6.75 1.54 7.83
C THR A 167 7.40 0.78 6.68
N ASN A 168 8.59 0.22 6.92
CA ASN A 168 9.35 -0.50 5.91
C ASN A 168 9.57 -1.94 6.35
N ILE A 169 9.31 -2.88 5.43
CA ILE A 169 9.68 -4.29 5.53
C ILE A 169 10.36 -4.72 4.23
N GLY A 170 10.77 -5.95 4.13
CA GLY A 170 11.30 -6.54 2.91
C GLY A 170 12.30 -7.64 3.19
N ASN A 171 12.24 -8.70 2.39
CA ASN A 171 13.23 -9.76 2.43
C ASN A 171 14.55 -9.32 1.78
N SER A 172 15.62 -10.03 2.12
CA SER A 172 16.94 -9.85 1.51
C SER A 172 17.53 -11.22 1.17
N ALA A 173 18.60 -11.24 0.39
CA ALA A 173 19.29 -12.47 0.01
C ALA A 173 19.80 -13.31 1.19
N THR A 174 19.86 -12.74 2.39
CA THR A 174 20.45 -13.37 3.59
C THR A 174 19.43 -13.67 4.67
N THR A 175 18.22 -13.10 4.63
CA THR A 175 17.24 -13.22 5.72
C THR A 175 15.82 -13.07 5.24
N SER A 176 14.93 -13.77 5.95
CA SER A 176 13.50 -13.62 5.95
C SER A 176 12.75 -14.49 4.93
N SER A 177 11.86 -15.29 5.46
CA SER A 177 10.87 -16.06 4.71
C SER A 177 9.64 -15.22 4.38
N ILE A 178 8.73 -15.75 3.56
CA ILE A 178 7.42 -15.13 3.29
C ILE A 178 6.63 -14.97 4.59
N ASP A 179 6.61 -15.99 5.45
CA ASP A 179 5.87 -15.95 6.72
C ASP A 179 6.39 -14.86 7.65
N GLU A 180 7.72 -14.67 7.72
CA GLU A 180 8.33 -13.60 8.52
C GLU A 180 8.01 -12.21 7.97
N GLU A 181 7.93 -12.04 6.64
CA GLU A 181 7.53 -10.76 6.04
C GLU A 181 6.06 -10.45 6.32
N VAL A 182 5.18 -11.44 6.25
CA VAL A 182 3.76 -11.28 6.62
C VAL A 182 3.63 -10.94 8.11
N GLU A 183 4.38 -11.60 8.98
CA GLU A 183 4.37 -11.29 10.41
C GLU A 183 4.82 -9.85 10.68
N LYS A 184 5.90 -9.39 10.03
CA LYS A 184 6.37 -8.01 10.12
C LYS A 184 5.32 -7.01 9.61
N ALA A 185 4.61 -7.33 8.53
CA ALA A 185 3.53 -6.50 8.00
C ALA A 185 2.39 -6.36 9.03
N VAL A 186 1.94 -7.47 9.63
CA VAL A 186 0.91 -7.48 10.67
C VAL A 186 1.35 -6.67 11.89
N TRP A 187 2.58 -6.86 12.36
CA TRP A 187 3.13 -6.08 13.47
C TRP A 187 3.19 -4.59 13.16
N SER A 188 3.63 -4.23 11.96
CA SER A 188 3.67 -2.85 11.49
C SER A 188 2.31 -2.17 11.64
N CYS A 189 1.24 -2.82 11.17
CA CYS A 189 -0.12 -2.30 11.29
C CYS A 189 -0.57 -2.18 12.75
N LYS A 190 -0.30 -3.19 13.58
CA LYS A 190 -0.63 -3.17 15.02
C LYS A 190 0.10 -2.08 15.80
N TRP A 191 1.24 -1.61 15.32
CA TRP A 191 2.03 -0.53 15.94
C TRP A 191 1.77 0.84 15.31
N GLY A 192 0.72 1.00 14.52
CA GLY A 192 0.28 2.30 14.02
C GLY A 192 0.90 2.72 12.70
N GLY A 193 1.40 1.77 11.90
CA GLY A 193 1.82 2.05 10.53
C GLY A 193 0.61 2.35 9.65
N ASP A 194 0.52 3.56 9.13
CA ASP A 194 -0.56 4.00 8.23
C ASP A 194 -0.38 3.48 6.80
N THR A 195 0.84 3.14 6.42
CA THR A 195 1.21 2.58 5.13
C THR A 195 2.45 1.72 5.27
N LEU A 196 2.60 0.75 4.37
CA LEU A 196 3.69 -0.22 4.38
C LEU A 196 4.48 -0.15 3.07
N MET A 197 5.80 -0.05 3.16
CA MET A 197 6.70 -0.21 2.01
C MET A 197 7.31 -1.60 2.02
N ASP A 198 7.04 -2.39 0.98
CA ASP A 198 7.77 -3.61 0.68
C ASP A 198 9.02 -3.28 -0.12
N LEU A 199 10.17 -3.38 0.53
CA LEU A 199 11.51 -3.10 -0.01
C LEU A 199 12.27 -4.39 -0.31
N SER A 200 11.58 -5.49 -0.60
CA SER A 200 12.18 -6.80 -0.88
C SER A 200 13.19 -6.73 -2.02
N THR A 201 14.37 -7.30 -1.78
CA THR A 201 15.50 -7.41 -2.71
C THR A 201 16.03 -8.84 -2.83
N GLY A 202 15.47 -9.80 -2.07
CA GLY A 202 15.82 -11.21 -2.10
C GLY A 202 15.11 -11.98 -3.20
N ASP A 203 14.97 -13.28 -3.00
CA ASP A 203 14.29 -14.17 -3.93
C ASP A 203 12.76 -14.15 -3.71
N ASN A 204 12.01 -14.58 -4.75
CA ASN A 204 10.55 -14.76 -4.69
C ASN A 204 9.77 -13.49 -4.31
N ILE A 205 10.23 -12.32 -4.78
CA ILE A 205 9.59 -11.03 -4.53
C ILE A 205 8.12 -11.05 -4.97
N HIS A 206 7.80 -11.75 -6.07
CA HIS A 206 6.43 -11.87 -6.58
C HIS A 206 5.49 -12.52 -5.55
N GLU A 207 5.84 -13.68 -5.03
CA GLU A 207 5.03 -14.43 -4.07
C GLU A 207 5.00 -13.73 -2.70
N THR A 208 6.14 -13.24 -2.23
CA THR A 208 6.24 -12.48 -0.97
C THR A 208 5.28 -11.30 -0.97
N ARG A 209 5.28 -10.51 -2.03
CA ARG A 209 4.38 -9.36 -2.17
C ARG A 209 2.91 -9.76 -2.21
N GLU A 210 2.57 -10.85 -2.91
CA GLU A 210 1.18 -11.34 -2.95
C GLU A 210 0.66 -11.64 -1.54
N TRP A 211 1.44 -12.37 -0.74
CA TRP A 211 1.10 -12.65 0.65
C TRP A 211 0.98 -11.39 1.50
N ILE A 212 1.90 -10.44 1.34
CA ILE A 212 1.86 -9.16 2.07
C ILE A 212 0.57 -8.40 1.71
N VAL A 213 0.30 -8.19 0.44
CA VAL A 213 -0.86 -7.38 -0.01
C VAL A 213 -2.18 -8.01 0.45
N ARG A 214 -2.33 -9.34 0.36
CA ARG A 214 -3.56 -10.03 0.80
C ARG A 214 -3.77 -9.98 2.31
N ASN A 215 -2.73 -9.73 3.10
CA ASN A 215 -2.77 -9.70 4.56
C ASN A 215 -2.51 -8.31 5.16
N CYS A 216 -2.54 -7.25 4.35
CA CYS A 216 -2.25 -5.90 4.80
C CYS A 216 -3.50 -5.02 4.74
N PRO A 217 -3.98 -4.48 5.88
CA PRO A 217 -5.14 -3.60 5.91
C PRO A 217 -4.82 -2.14 5.59
N VAL A 218 -3.55 -1.82 5.32
CA VAL A 218 -3.10 -0.47 4.95
C VAL A 218 -2.53 -0.45 3.54
N PRO A 219 -2.46 0.70 2.85
CA PRO A 219 -1.86 0.79 1.53
C PRO A 219 -0.43 0.29 1.49
N VAL A 220 -0.10 -0.50 0.48
CA VAL A 220 1.23 -1.09 0.26
C VAL A 220 1.94 -0.38 -0.88
N GLY A 221 3.15 0.09 -0.61
CA GLY A 221 4.06 0.67 -1.59
C GLY A 221 5.23 -0.24 -1.92
N THR A 222 5.86 -0.03 -3.06
CA THR A 222 7.05 -0.77 -3.49
C THR A 222 8.08 0.11 -4.19
N VAL A 223 9.25 -0.46 -4.45
CA VAL A 223 10.29 0.12 -5.29
C VAL A 223 10.48 -0.80 -6.51
N PRO A 224 9.76 -0.59 -7.63
CA PRO A 224 9.68 -1.55 -8.73
C PRO A 224 11.03 -1.92 -9.35
N ILE A 225 12.02 -1.02 -9.30
CA ILE A 225 13.34 -1.29 -9.88
C ILE A 225 14.05 -2.47 -9.18
N TYR A 226 13.76 -2.74 -7.91
CA TYR A 226 14.38 -3.85 -7.18
C TYR A 226 13.96 -5.18 -7.78
N GLN A 227 12.67 -5.38 -8.03
CA GLN A 227 12.19 -6.59 -8.70
C GLN A 227 12.59 -6.64 -10.18
N ALA A 228 12.64 -5.50 -10.86
CA ALA A 228 13.13 -5.47 -12.24
C ALA A 228 14.59 -5.95 -12.32
N LEU A 229 15.41 -5.64 -11.32
CA LEU A 229 16.78 -6.15 -11.20
C LEU A 229 16.83 -7.64 -10.85
N GLU A 230 15.93 -8.14 -10.00
CA GLU A 230 15.78 -9.58 -9.74
C GLU A 230 15.51 -10.34 -11.04
N LYS A 231 14.58 -9.85 -11.88
CA LYS A 231 14.22 -10.46 -13.18
C LYS A 231 15.40 -10.61 -14.14
N VAL A 232 16.42 -9.79 -14.01
CA VAL A 232 17.65 -9.85 -14.83
C VAL A 232 18.84 -10.41 -14.03
N ASN A 233 18.60 -11.10 -12.91
CA ASN A 233 19.63 -11.69 -12.04
C ASN A 233 20.69 -10.65 -11.60
N GLY A 234 20.27 -9.43 -11.29
CA GLY A 234 21.14 -8.34 -10.85
C GLY A 234 22.02 -7.73 -11.94
N LYS A 235 21.87 -8.12 -13.20
CA LYS A 235 22.66 -7.61 -14.33
C LYS A 235 22.02 -6.34 -14.88
N VAL A 236 22.49 -5.19 -14.43
CA VAL A 236 21.94 -3.87 -14.80
C VAL A 236 21.95 -3.64 -16.31
N GLU A 237 22.96 -4.16 -17.02
CA GLU A 237 23.10 -4.06 -18.48
C GLU A 237 21.96 -4.75 -19.25
N ASN A 238 21.24 -5.69 -18.63
CA ASN A 238 20.10 -6.37 -19.20
C ASN A 238 18.76 -5.68 -18.92
N LEU A 239 18.77 -4.67 -18.03
CA LEU A 239 17.57 -3.92 -17.69
C LEU A 239 17.15 -3.05 -18.87
N ASN A 240 15.87 -3.16 -19.26
CA ASN A 240 15.29 -2.39 -20.35
C ASN A 240 13.85 -1.94 -20.00
N TRP A 241 13.28 -1.12 -20.88
CA TRP A 241 11.93 -0.57 -20.66
C TRP A 241 10.86 -1.66 -20.60
N GLU A 242 10.94 -2.71 -21.43
CA GLU A 242 9.89 -3.75 -21.48
C GLU A 242 9.85 -4.55 -20.17
N ILE A 243 11.01 -4.89 -19.62
CA ILE A 243 11.10 -5.55 -18.30
C ILE A 243 10.55 -4.67 -17.20
N TYR A 244 10.92 -3.39 -17.19
CA TYR A 244 10.45 -2.44 -16.19
C TYR A 244 8.95 -2.20 -16.31
N LYS A 245 8.43 -2.01 -17.51
CA LYS A 245 7.01 -1.86 -17.80
C LYS A 245 6.19 -3.08 -17.35
N ASP A 246 6.66 -4.30 -17.68
CA ASP A 246 6.00 -5.55 -17.24
C ASP A 246 5.98 -5.63 -15.71
N THR A 247 7.06 -5.19 -15.04
CA THR A 247 7.10 -5.14 -13.57
C THR A 247 6.06 -4.19 -12.99
N LEU A 248 5.85 -3.03 -13.60
CA LEU A 248 4.79 -2.10 -13.16
C LEU A 248 3.40 -2.70 -13.36
N ILE A 249 3.16 -3.35 -14.50
CA ILE A 249 1.88 -4.02 -14.79
C ILE A 249 1.61 -5.11 -13.75
N GLU A 250 2.59 -5.99 -13.53
CA GLU A 250 2.51 -7.06 -12.54
C GLU A 250 2.13 -6.54 -11.16
N GLN A 251 2.84 -5.52 -10.68
CA GLN A 251 2.61 -4.95 -9.36
C GLN A 251 1.26 -4.25 -9.24
N CYS A 252 0.79 -3.58 -10.30
CA CYS A 252 -0.55 -3.02 -10.34
C CYS A 252 -1.63 -4.10 -10.30
N GLU A 253 -1.44 -5.21 -11.00
CA GLU A 253 -2.37 -6.36 -11.01
C GLU A 253 -2.41 -7.07 -9.66
N GLN A 254 -1.28 -7.15 -8.94
CA GLN A 254 -1.22 -7.70 -7.59
C GLN A 254 -1.85 -6.80 -6.52
N GLY A 255 -1.98 -5.50 -6.79
CA GLY A 255 -2.65 -4.58 -5.88
C GLY A 255 -1.73 -3.58 -5.17
N VAL A 256 -0.50 -3.38 -5.63
CA VAL A 256 0.37 -2.33 -5.08
C VAL A 256 -0.30 -0.97 -5.23
N ASP A 257 -0.40 -0.21 -4.14
CA ASP A 257 -1.16 1.03 -4.07
C ASP A 257 -0.37 2.25 -4.55
N TYR A 258 0.95 2.23 -4.39
CA TYR A 258 1.83 3.31 -4.85
C TYR A 258 3.27 2.83 -5.09
N PHE A 259 4.01 3.60 -5.86
CA PHE A 259 5.40 3.30 -6.21
C PHE A 259 6.35 4.39 -5.74
N THR A 260 7.51 3.97 -5.24
CA THR A 260 8.68 4.84 -5.11
C THR A 260 9.58 4.65 -6.32
N ILE A 261 9.77 5.71 -7.07
CA ILE A 261 10.52 5.70 -8.32
C ILE A 261 11.80 6.53 -8.17
N HIS A 262 12.95 5.93 -8.45
CA HIS A 262 14.23 6.63 -8.49
C HIS A 262 14.34 7.41 -9.83
N ALA A 263 13.87 8.65 -9.85
CA ALA A 263 13.81 9.48 -11.05
C ALA A 263 14.49 10.86 -10.86
N GLY A 264 15.10 11.10 -9.71
CA GLY A 264 15.69 12.40 -9.35
C GLY A 264 17.09 12.67 -9.93
N ILE A 265 17.80 11.63 -10.37
CA ILE A 265 19.15 11.78 -10.94
C ILE A 265 19.05 12.03 -12.44
N ARG A 266 19.45 13.21 -12.88
CA ARG A 266 19.54 13.55 -14.30
C ARG A 266 20.89 13.11 -14.87
N ARG A 267 20.92 12.70 -16.15
CA ARG A 267 22.14 12.26 -16.83
C ARG A 267 23.29 13.25 -16.67
N GLN A 268 23.01 14.56 -16.68
CA GLN A 268 24.00 15.62 -16.49
C GLN A 268 24.61 15.66 -15.07
N ASN A 269 24.00 14.98 -14.09
CA ASN A 269 24.44 14.98 -12.70
C ASN A 269 25.14 13.67 -12.33
N VAL A 270 25.23 12.69 -13.25
CA VAL A 270 25.82 11.36 -12.96
C VAL A 270 27.29 11.49 -12.52
N HIS A 271 28.03 12.44 -13.08
CA HIS A 271 29.42 12.69 -12.70
C HIS A 271 29.60 13.34 -11.32
N LEU A 272 28.50 13.75 -10.68
CA LEU A 272 28.49 14.31 -9.32
C LEU A 272 28.06 13.27 -8.27
N ALA A 273 27.67 12.06 -8.70
CA ALA A 273 27.28 10.96 -7.83
C ALA A 273 28.48 10.05 -7.65
N ASP A 274 28.99 9.93 -6.42
CA ASP A 274 30.03 8.98 -6.05
C ASP A 274 29.45 7.59 -5.79
#